data_ecdb445846c74987f2465718f87d3336
#
_entry.id   ecdb445846c74987f2465718f87d3336
#
_cell.length_a   1.000
_cell.length_b   1.000
_cell.length_c   1.000
_cell.angle_alpha   90.00
_cell.angle_beta   90.00
_cell.angle_gamma   90.00
#
_symmetry.space_group_name_H-M   'P 1'
#
loop_
_entity.id
_entity.type
_entity.pdbx_description
1 polymer ?
#
loop_
_entity_poly.entity_id
_entity_poly.type
_entity_poly.pdbx_seq_one_letter_code
_entity_poly.pdbx_strand_id
1 'polypeptide(L)'
;LGFMDFAGDSVVHSVGGWAALAGAMFLGPRIGKYGKDGKPRAIPGHSMSLAVIGLFVLWLGWFGFNPGSTMSFQNPSDVFHILLTTNTSAIAAVLTSTITSWIVMKKPDLGMTINGCLAGLVGITGGCAYVSIESSLLIGALSGILVVFAVSFFDNIKIDDPVGATSVHL
;
A
#
# COMPACT_ATOMS: atom_id res chain seq x y z
N LEU A 1 17.28 10.81 -18.37
CA LEU A 1 16.78 11.67 -17.29
C LEU A 1 17.23 11.20 -15.89
N GLY A 2 17.87 10.01 -15.76
CA GLY A 2 18.36 9.48 -14.48
C GLY A 2 17.26 8.96 -13.54
N PHE A 3 16.05 8.71 -14.03
CA PHE A 3 14.99 8.11 -13.25
C PHE A 3 15.33 6.65 -12.93
N MET A 4 15.23 6.28 -11.65
CA MET A 4 15.50 4.95 -11.16
C MET A 4 14.25 4.38 -10.51
N ASP A 5 13.87 3.17 -10.93
CA ASP A 5 12.71 2.44 -10.43
C ASP A 5 13.14 0.97 -10.28
N PHE A 6 13.75 0.65 -9.12
CA PHE A 6 14.48 -0.61 -8.96
C PHE A 6 13.61 -1.84 -9.18
N ALA A 7 12.50 -1.93 -8.47
CA ALA A 7 11.64 -3.10 -8.54
C ALA A 7 10.26 -2.81 -9.18
N GLY A 8 10.03 -1.62 -9.70
CA GLY A 8 8.82 -1.34 -10.48
C GLY A 8 7.72 -0.59 -9.74
N ASP A 9 8.08 0.42 -8.94
CA ASP A 9 7.09 1.27 -8.29
C ASP A 9 6.21 2.01 -9.30
N SER A 10 6.83 2.59 -10.32
CA SER A 10 6.11 3.26 -11.41
C SER A 10 5.55 2.26 -12.42
N VAL A 11 6.40 1.34 -12.93
CA VAL A 11 6.01 0.49 -14.08
C VAL A 11 5.11 -0.69 -13.69
N VAL A 12 4.99 -1.02 -12.42
CA VAL A 12 4.08 -2.06 -11.91
C VAL A 12 3.00 -1.43 -11.05
N HIS A 13 3.36 -0.79 -9.94
CA HIS A 13 2.39 -0.31 -8.97
C HIS A 13 1.60 0.89 -9.47
N SER A 14 2.25 1.95 -9.96
CA SER A 14 1.52 3.11 -10.45
C SER A 14 0.68 2.78 -11.69
N VAL A 15 1.19 1.96 -12.61
CA VAL A 15 0.39 1.45 -13.75
C VAL A 15 -0.83 0.67 -13.25
N GLY A 16 -0.64 -0.22 -12.26
CA GLY A 16 -1.73 -0.96 -11.62
C GLY A 16 -2.75 -0.05 -10.92
N GLY A 17 -2.28 0.96 -10.20
CA GLY A 17 -3.11 1.95 -9.52
C GLY A 17 -3.97 2.78 -10.50
N TRP A 18 -3.39 3.24 -11.59
CA TRP A 18 -4.14 3.93 -12.66
C TRP A 18 -5.16 3.01 -13.34
N ALA A 19 -4.80 1.75 -13.59
CA ALA A 19 -5.73 0.77 -14.13
C ALA A 19 -6.89 0.49 -13.14
N ALA A 20 -6.60 0.39 -11.84
CA ALA A 20 -7.61 0.23 -10.80
C ALA A 20 -8.54 1.43 -10.73
N LEU A 21 -8.00 2.65 -10.81
CA LEU A 21 -8.79 3.87 -10.85
C LEU A 21 -9.74 3.90 -12.06
N ALA A 22 -9.19 3.63 -13.25
CA ALA A 22 -10.01 3.57 -14.48
C ALA A 22 -11.12 2.52 -14.36
N GLY A 23 -10.79 1.32 -13.83
CA GLY A 23 -11.77 0.25 -13.59
C GLY A 23 -12.86 0.66 -12.60
N ALA A 24 -12.49 1.28 -11.48
CA ALA A 24 -13.43 1.76 -10.47
C ALA A 24 -14.36 2.84 -11.03
N MET A 25 -13.83 3.77 -11.80
CA MET A 25 -14.62 4.81 -12.46
C MET A 25 -15.59 4.23 -13.51
N PHE A 26 -15.14 3.24 -14.28
CA PHE A 26 -15.96 2.63 -15.33
C PHE A 26 -17.09 1.76 -14.75
N LEU A 27 -16.82 0.99 -13.70
CA LEU A 27 -17.81 0.12 -13.05
C LEU A 27 -18.80 0.91 -12.19
N GLY A 28 -18.37 2.06 -11.67
CA GLY A 28 -19.13 2.84 -10.71
C GLY A 28 -19.14 2.21 -9.29
N PRO A 29 -19.75 2.90 -8.33
CA PRO A 29 -19.75 2.44 -6.96
C PRO A 29 -20.63 1.22 -6.73
N ARG A 30 -20.25 0.36 -5.80
CA ARG A 30 -21.05 -0.78 -5.33
C ARG A 30 -22.41 -0.30 -4.80
N ILE A 31 -23.42 -1.14 -4.97
CA ILE A 31 -24.77 -0.85 -4.45
C ILE A 31 -24.71 -0.63 -2.94
N GLY A 32 -25.21 0.51 -2.49
CA GLY A 32 -25.22 0.88 -1.07
C GLY A 32 -23.96 1.53 -0.54
N LYS A 33 -22.90 1.69 -1.37
CA LYS A 33 -21.67 2.40 -0.95
C LYS A 33 -21.93 3.85 -0.55
N TYR A 34 -22.82 4.54 -1.25
CA TYR A 34 -23.21 5.92 -0.93
C TYR A 34 -24.69 5.99 -0.54
N GLY A 35 -24.96 6.66 0.59
CA GLY A 35 -26.32 6.90 1.05
C GLY A 35 -27.07 7.91 0.17
N LYS A 36 -28.40 8.09 0.44
CA LYS A 36 -29.18 9.14 -0.19
C LYS A 36 -28.66 10.55 0.10
N ASP A 37 -27.94 10.71 1.22
CA ASP A 37 -27.22 11.92 1.65
C ASP A 37 -25.87 12.11 0.93
N GLY A 38 -25.49 11.18 0.06
CA GLY A 38 -24.22 11.18 -0.68
C GLY A 38 -22.99 10.80 0.16
N LYS A 39 -23.17 10.43 1.44
CA LYS A 39 -22.06 10.04 2.30
C LYS A 39 -21.62 8.61 2.07
N PRO A 40 -20.30 8.33 2.11
CA PRO A 40 -19.80 6.98 2.00
C PRO A 40 -20.22 6.12 3.19
N ARG A 41 -20.52 4.86 2.92
CA ARG A 41 -20.84 3.84 3.92
C ARG A 41 -19.82 2.72 3.87
N ALA A 42 -19.40 2.24 5.03
CA ALA A 42 -18.52 1.09 5.09
C ALA A 42 -19.23 -0.17 4.57
N ILE A 43 -18.58 -0.87 3.66
CA ILE A 43 -18.97 -2.22 3.22
C ILE A 43 -17.84 -3.14 3.67
N PRO A 44 -17.90 -3.70 4.87
CA PRO A 44 -16.83 -4.54 5.41
C PRO A 44 -16.65 -5.82 4.59
N GLY A 45 -15.43 -6.30 4.52
CA GLY A 45 -15.13 -7.61 3.92
C GLY A 45 -15.80 -8.75 4.72
N HIS A 46 -16.16 -9.82 4.04
CA HIS A 46 -16.81 -10.99 4.65
C HIS A 46 -15.89 -11.78 5.60
N SER A 47 -14.58 -11.66 5.47
CA SER A 47 -13.60 -12.34 6.33
C SER A 47 -12.31 -11.53 6.45
N MET A 48 -12.20 -10.75 7.51
CA MET A 48 -10.98 -9.99 7.80
C MET A 48 -9.79 -10.89 8.16
N SER A 49 -10.04 -12.08 8.73
CA SER A 49 -8.99 -13.06 8.99
C SER A 49 -8.33 -13.54 7.69
N LEU A 50 -9.12 -13.82 6.64
CA LEU A 50 -8.57 -14.17 5.33
C LEU A 50 -7.82 -12.99 4.68
N ALA A 51 -8.29 -11.77 4.89
CA ALA A 51 -7.58 -10.58 4.41
C ALA A 51 -6.20 -10.44 5.07
N VAL A 52 -6.08 -10.71 6.37
CA VAL A 52 -4.79 -10.71 7.08
C VAL A 52 -3.87 -11.83 6.57
N ILE A 53 -4.40 -13.03 6.34
CA ILE A 53 -3.61 -14.13 5.74
C ILE A 53 -3.13 -13.70 4.35
N GLY A 54 -4.00 -13.10 3.53
CA GLY A 54 -3.64 -12.55 2.22
C GLY A 54 -2.53 -11.51 2.29
N LEU A 55 -2.58 -10.62 3.29
CA LEU A 55 -1.50 -9.65 3.54
C LEU A 55 -0.16 -10.35 3.80
N PHE A 56 -0.13 -11.37 4.69
CA PHE A 56 1.12 -12.08 4.97
C PHE A 56 1.65 -12.84 3.75
N VAL A 57 0.78 -13.39 2.92
CA VAL A 57 1.17 -14.05 1.65
C VAL A 57 1.77 -13.02 0.69
N LEU A 58 1.17 -11.83 0.56
CA LEU A 58 1.71 -10.74 -0.24
C LEU A 58 3.04 -10.23 0.30
N TRP A 59 3.16 -10.04 1.62
CA TRP A 59 4.40 -9.60 2.26
C TRP A 59 5.54 -10.61 2.03
N LEU A 60 5.25 -11.90 2.20
CA LEU A 60 6.19 -12.97 1.86
C LEU A 60 6.60 -12.92 0.38
N GLY A 61 5.63 -12.71 -0.52
CA GLY A 61 5.88 -12.52 -1.95
C GLY A 61 6.76 -11.31 -2.26
N TRP A 62 6.66 -10.25 -1.45
CA TRP A 62 7.48 -9.04 -1.60
C TRP A 62 8.95 -9.29 -1.30
N PHE A 63 9.27 -10.24 -0.42
CA PHE A 63 10.66 -10.69 -0.21
C PHE A 63 11.22 -11.46 -1.42
N GLY A 64 10.38 -11.94 -2.34
CA GLY A 64 10.79 -12.38 -3.66
C GLY A 64 10.82 -11.24 -4.69
N PHE A 65 9.85 -10.33 -4.62
CA PHE A 65 9.65 -9.27 -5.60
C PHE A 65 10.78 -8.23 -5.58
N ASN A 66 11.03 -7.58 -4.46
CA ASN A 66 12.06 -6.55 -4.35
C ASN A 66 13.48 -7.13 -4.45
N PRO A 67 13.91 -8.09 -3.62
CA PRO A 67 15.24 -8.67 -3.75
C PRO A 67 15.46 -9.42 -5.05
N GLY A 68 14.42 -10.09 -5.59
CA GLY A 68 14.50 -10.78 -6.88
C GLY A 68 14.78 -9.83 -8.05
N SER A 69 14.47 -8.55 -7.92
CA SER A 69 14.77 -7.51 -8.92
C SER A 69 16.26 -7.23 -9.09
N THR A 70 17.14 -7.77 -8.22
CA THR A 70 18.59 -7.80 -8.46
C THR A 70 18.96 -8.65 -9.67
N MET A 71 18.09 -9.57 -10.09
CA MET A 71 18.34 -10.55 -11.17
C MET A 71 19.60 -11.40 -10.97
N SER A 72 20.21 -11.36 -9.79
CA SER A 72 21.46 -12.07 -9.47
C SER A 72 21.62 -12.22 -7.95
N PHE A 73 22.22 -13.32 -7.51
CA PHE A 73 22.63 -13.56 -6.12
C PHE A 73 24.16 -13.52 -5.96
N GLN A 74 24.88 -12.94 -6.91
CA GLN A 74 26.35 -12.83 -6.83
C GLN A 74 26.81 -11.94 -5.66
N ASN A 75 25.99 -10.97 -5.28
CA ASN A 75 26.24 -10.13 -4.13
C ASN A 75 25.12 -10.30 -3.07
N PRO A 76 25.27 -11.25 -2.12
CA PRO A 76 24.25 -11.47 -1.08
C PRO A 76 23.98 -10.26 -0.20
N SER A 77 24.96 -9.35 -0.01
CA SER A 77 24.77 -8.16 0.82
C SER A 77 23.70 -7.22 0.26
N ASP A 78 23.59 -7.09 -1.07
CA ASP A 78 22.57 -6.28 -1.70
C ASP A 78 21.18 -6.88 -1.50
N VAL A 79 21.08 -8.20 -1.63
CA VAL A 79 19.82 -8.93 -1.36
C VAL A 79 19.38 -8.72 0.08
N PHE A 80 20.29 -8.84 1.06
CA PHE A 80 19.97 -8.61 2.48
C PHE A 80 19.60 -7.15 2.75
N HIS A 81 20.27 -6.20 2.14
CA HIS A 81 19.92 -4.79 2.25
C HIS A 81 18.50 -4.54 1.78
N ILE A 82 18.12 -5.05 0.60
CA ILE A 82 16.79 -4.89 0.03
C ILE A 82 15.72 -5.56 0.89
N LEU A 83 16.01 -6.73 1.46
CA LEU A 83 15.11 -7.38 2.42
C LEU A 83 14.87 -6.50 3.65
N LEU A 84 15.93 -5.90 4.21
CA LEU A 84 15.83 -5.04 5.38
C LEU A 84 15.04 -3.76 5.08
N THR A 85 15.37 -3.04 4.01
CA THR A 85 14.66 -1.81 3.63
C THR A 85 13.19 -2.07 3.34
N THR A 86 12.86 -3.16 2.64
CA THR A 86 11.50 -3.59 2.35
C THR A 86 10.72 -3.88 3.64
N ASN A 87 11.30 -4.66 4.55
CA ASN A 87 10.64 -5.02 5.81
C ASN A 87 10.47 -3.81 6.74
N THR A 88 11.49 -2.96 6.84
CA THR A 88 11.46 -1.76 7.69
C THR A 88 10.36 -0.79 7.25
N SER A 89 10.23 -0.56 5.95
CA SER A 89 9.18 0.29 5.40
C SER A 89 7.78 -0.26 5.70
N ALA A 90 7.57 -1.57 5.49
CA ALA A 90 6.29 -2.20 5.80
C ALA A 90 5.89 -2.04 7.28
N ILE A 91 6.82 -2.31 8.20
CA ILE A 91 6.57 -2.19 9.65
C ILE A 91 6.26 -0.73 10.04
N ALA A 92 7.04 0.22 9.54
CA ALA A 92 6.80 1.64 9.80
C ALA A 92 5.42 2.08 9.33
N ALA A 93 5.01 1.63 8.14
CA ALA A 93 3.71 1.96 7.55
C ALA A 93 2.53 1.31 8.32
N VAL A 94 2.68 0.09 8.79
CA VAL A 94 1.70 -0.57 9.69
C VAL A 94 1.45 0.28 10.93
N LEU A 95 2.51 0.73 11.58
CA LEU A 95 2.39 1.53 12.80
C LEU A 95 1.74 2.89 12.52
N THR A 96 2.22 3.59 11.52
CA THR A 96 1.72 4.94 11.22
C THR A 96 0.29 4.93 10.67
N SER A 97 -0.09 3.98 9.82
CA SER A 97 -1.47 3.85 9.33
C SER A 97 -2.44 3.50 10.46
N THR A 98 -2.04 2.61 11.36
CA THR A 98 -2.84 2.24 12.53
C THR A 98 -3.07 3.46 13.44
N ILE A 99 -2.00 4.20 13.77
CA ILE A 99 -2.08 5.40 14.60
C ILE A 99 -2.92 6.49 13.91
N THR A 100 -2.66 6.73 12.62
CA THR A 100 -3.38 7.75 11.84
C THR A 100 -4.86 7.42 11.73
N SER A 101 -5.21 6.17 11.41
CA SER A 101 -6.62 5.74 11.38
C SER A 101 -7.28 5.88 12.74
N TRP A 102 -6.58 5.55 13.82
CA TRP A 102 -7.10 5.73 15.18
C TRP A 102 -7.39 7.20 15.51
N ILE A 103 -6.49 8.11 15.15
CA ILE A 103 -6.69 9.54 15.38
C ILE A 103 -7.86 10.06 14.53
N VAL A 104 -7.90 9.74 13.24
CA VAL A 104 -8.88 10.27 12.28
C VAL A 104 -10.27 9.64 12.48
N MET A 105 -10.33 8.32 12.65
CA MET A 105 -11.59 7.56 12.73
C MET A 105 -12.05 7.32 14.17
N LYS A 106 -11.27 7.77 15.19
CA LYS A 106 -11.49 7.57 16.63
C LYS A 106 -11.46 6.10 17.08
N LYS A 107 -11.06 5.20 16.22
CA LYS A 107 -10.85 3.77 16.49
C LYS A 107 -9.83 3.23 15.49
N PRO A 108 -9.00 2.23 15.90
CA PRO A 108 -8.12 1.57 14.96
C PRO A 108 -8.97 0.78 13.95
N ASP A 109 -8.53 0.77 12.69
CA ASP A 109 -9.21 0.05 11.61
C ASP A 109 -8.25 -0.95 10.98
N LEU A 110 -8.64 -2.24 10.97
CA LEU A 110 -7.79 -3.31 10.47
C LEU A 110 -7.58 -3.21 8.95
N GLY A 111 -8.58 -2.73 8.21
CA GLY A 111 -8.45 -2.50 6.76
C GLY A 111 -7.40 -1.43 6.46
N MET A 112 -7.39 -0.34 7.25
CA MET A 112 -6.38 0.71 7.14
C MET A 112 -4.98 0.20 7.53
N THR A 113 -4.89 -0.67 8.54
CA THR A 113 -3.62 -1.31 8.92
C THR A 113 -3.07 -2.20 7.79
N ILE A 114 -3.95 -3.00 7.15
CA ILE A 114 -3.59 -3.82 5.98
C ILE A 114 -3.13 -2.94 4.82
N ASN A 115 -3.90 -1.91 4.48
CA ASN A 115 -3.54 -0.97 3.41
C ASN A 115 -2.25 -0.21 3.73
N GLY A 116 -2.01 0.11 5.01
CA GLY A 116 -0.77 0.71 5.46
C GLY A 116 0.44 -0.16 5.19
N CYS A 117 0.36 -1.44 5.54
CA CYS A 117 1.43 -2.40 5.25
C CYS A 117 1.73 -2.44 3.75
N LEU A 118 0.70 -2.59 2.93
CA LEU A 118 0.84 -2.63 1.47
C LEU A 118 1.40 -1.32 0.91
N ALA A 119 0.93 -0.17 1.40
CA ALA A 119 1.46 1.14 0.99
C ALA A 119 2.94 1.32 1.34
N GLY A 120 3.38 0.79 2.49
CA GLY A 120 4.80 0.79 2.85
C GLY A 120 5.65 -0.13 1.97
N LEU A 121 5.11 -1.28 1.58
CA LEU A 121 5.74 -2.21 0.63
C LEU A 121 5.83 -1.59 -0.76
N VAL A 122 4.76 -0.95 -1.23
CA VAL A 122 4.72 -0.23 -2.51
C VAL A 122 5.71 0.92 -2.50
N GLY A 123 5.59 1.85 -1.55
CA GLY A 123 6.39 3.08 -1.55
C GLY A 123 7.90 2.88 -1.44
N ILE A 124 8.36 1.71 -0.96
CA ILE A 124 9.79 1.37 -0.93
C ILE A 124 10.27 0.70 -2.21
N THR A 125 9.37 0.15 -3.02
CA THR A 125 9.68 -0.74 -4.15
C THR A 125 10.63 -0.10 -5.17
N GLY A 126 10.43 1.18 -5.52
CA GLY A 126 11.30 1.89 -6.46
C GLY A 126 12.69 2.22 -5.93
N GLY A 127 12.80 2.42 -4.61
CA GLY A 127 14.02 2.88 -3.95
C GLY A 127 14.74 1.84 -3.10
N CYS A 128 14.21 0.64 -2.92
CA CYS A 128 14.64 -0.32 -1.91
C CYS A 128 16.14 -0.72 -1.96
N ALA A 129 16.75 -0.66 -3.15
CA ALA A 129 18.17 -0.94 -3.33
C ALA A 129 19.10 0.27 -3.09
N TYR A 130 18.54 1.48 -3.03
CA TYR A 130 19.33 2.71 -3.07
C TYR A 130 19.28 3.52 -1.77
N VAL A 131 18.23 3.32 -0.97
CA VAL A 131 18.02 4.10 0.25
C VAL A 131 18.61 3.40 1.48
N SER A 132 18.96 4.18 2.51
CA SER A 132 19.36 3.62 3.80
C SER A 132 18.17 3.01 4.55
N ILE A 133 18.44 2.24 5.60
CA ILE A 133 17.39 1.66 6.47
C ILE A 133 16.59 2.77 7.15
N GLU A 134 17.24 3.85 7.59
CA GLU A 134 16.57 5.00 8.20
C GLU A 134 15.65 5.72 7.21
N SER A 135 16.10 5.87 5.96
CA SER A 135 15.29 6.43 4.89
C SER A 135 14.10 5.53 4.57
N SER A 136 14.26 4.21 4.59
CA SER A 136 13.17 3.26 4.36
C SER A 136 12.11 3.33 5.46
N LEU A 137 12.51 3.55 6.72
CA LEU A 137 11.60 3.79 7.83
C LEU A 137 10.77 5.06 7.61
N LEU A 138 11.41 6.14 7.14
CA LEU A 138 10.72 7.39 6.85
C LEU A 138 9.73 7.24 5.67
N ILE A 139 10.15 6.57 4.59
CA ILE A 139 9.30 6.28 3.43
C ILE A 139 8.06 5.50 3.89
N GLY A 140 8.25 4.41 4.64
CA GLY A 140 7.15 3.62 5.15
C GLY A 140 6.22 4.42 6.06
N ALA A 141 6.78 5.22 6.97
CA ALA A 141 5.99 6.05 7.87
C ALA A 141 5.11 7.05 7.10
N LEU A 142 5.65 7.70 6.09
CA LEU A 142 4.89 8.63 5.24
C LEU A 142 3.82 7.90 4.42
N SER A 143 4.16 6.75 3.80
CA SER A 143 3.22 5.94 3.03
C SER A 143 2.03 5.49 3.88
N GLY A 144 2.28 5.05 5.13
CA GLY A 144 1.22 4.62 6.05
C GLY A 144 0.29 5.77 6.47
N ILE A 145 0.81 6.99 6.60
CA ILE A 145 -0.01 8.18 6.85
C ILE A 145 -0.84 8.52 5.62
N LEU A 146 -0.18 8.60 4.45
CA LEU A 146 -0.80 9.03 3.20
C LEU A 146 -1.94 8.13 2.77
N VAL A 147 -1.82 6.80 2.89
CA VAL A 147 -2.86 5.86 2.45
C VAL A 147 -4.18 6.06 3.19
N VAL A 148 -4.17 6.41 4.48
CA VAL A 148 -5.39 6.68 5.25
C VAL A 148 -6.15 7.89 4.68
N PHE A 149 -5.42 8.93 4.30
CA PHE A 149 -6.01 10.10 3.66
C PHE A 149 -6.41 9.83 2.21
N ALA A 150 -5.65 9.03 1.46
CA ALA A 150 -5.98 8.65 0.09
C ALA A 150 -7.30 7.88 0.02
N VAL A 151 -7.51 6.87 0.88
CA VAL A 151 -8.79 6.14 0.97
C VAL A 151 -9.94 7.11 1.25
N SER A 152 -9.76 8.00 2.22
CA SER A 152 -10.78 9.00 2.56
C SER A 152 -11.04 9.98 1.42
N PHE A 153 -10.01 10.36 0.68
CA PHE A 153 -10.12 11.23 -0.49
C PHE A 153 -10.96 10.58 -1.59
N PHE A 154 -10.64 9.34 -2.00
CA PHE A 154 -11.40 8.64 -3.04
C PHE A 154 -12.85 8.41 -2.64
N ASP A 155 -13.12 8.06 -1.39
CA ASP A 155 -14.48 7.96 -0.85
C ASP A 155 -15.23 9.30 -0.97
N ASN A 156 -14.61 10.43 -0.67
CA ASN A 156 -15.23 11.74 -0.71
C ASN A 156 -15.56 12.20 -2.16
N ILE A 157 -14.71 11.88 -3.12
CA ILE A 157 -14.98 12.17 -4.54
C ILE A 157 -15.84 11.10 -5.23
N LYS A 158 -16.41 10.17 -4.43
CA LYS A 158 -17.32 9.10 -4.86
C LYS A 158 -16.71 8.08 -5.83
N ILE A 159 -15.44 7.85 -5.72
CA ILE A 159 -14.75 6.72 -6.36
C ILE A 159 -14.71 5.58 -5.34
N ASP A 160 -15.44 4.50 -5.61
CA ASP A 160 -15.44 3.32 -4.77
C ASP A 160 -14.20 2.46 -5.07
N ASP A 161 -13.22 2.53 -4.18
CA ASP A 161 -11.98 1.74 -4.20
C ASP A 161 -12.11 0.59 -3.18
N PRO A 162 -12.69 -0.57 -3.55
CA PRO A 162 -13.21 -1.55 -2.59
C PRO A 162 -12.20 -2.10 -1.60
N VAL A 163 -10.95 -2.25 -2.04
CA VAL A 163 -9.85 -2.82 -1.24
C VAL A 163 -8.69 -1.85 -1.06
N GLY A 164 -8.85 -0.61 -1.51
CA GLY A 164 -7.78 0.38 -1.46
C GLY A 164 -6.71 0.20 -2.54
N ALA A 165 -7.01 -0.50 -3.63
CA ALA A 165 -6.03 -0.75 -4.69
C ALA A 165 -5.51 0.55 -5.32
N THR A 166 -6.41 1.49 -5.64
CA THR A 166 -6.04 2.81 -6.13
C THR A 166 -5.26 3.59 -5.07
N SER A 167 -5.78 3.61 -3.84
CA SER A 167 -5.20 4.39 -2.73
C SER A 167 -3.80 3.92 -2.33
N VAL A 168 -3.50 2.64 -2.53
CA VAL A 168 -2.22 2.02 -2.16
C VAL A 168 -1.19 2.14 -3.28
N HIS A 169 -1.62 1.95 -4.54
CA HIS A 169 -0.70 1.74 -5.67
C HIS A 169 -0.56 2.95 -6.59
N LEU A 170 -1.48 3.93 -6.58
CA LEU A 170 -1.41 5.14 -7.38
C LEU A 170 -0.59 6.23 -6.70
#